data_bc86b06ddb4a99aa14ab994653962ef9
#
_entry.id   bc86b06ddb4a99aa14ab994653962ef9
#
_cell.length_a   1.000
_cell.length_b   1.000
_cell.length_c   1.000
_cell.angle_alpha   90.00
_cell.angle_beta   90.00
_cell.angle_gamma   90.00
#
_symmetry.space_group_name_H-M   'P 1'
#
loop_
_entity.id
_entity.type
_entity.pdbx_description
1 polymer ?
#
loop_
_entity_poly.entity_id
_entity_poly.type
_entity_poly.pdbx_seq_one_letter_code
_entity_poly.pdbx_strand_id
1 'polypeptide(L)'
;MPPPIAKYRRLSLVFVVLAALAPLARPAAAASGQKLVILGFDGVDAKLTEKWMDEGKLPNLAKLRAQGTFSPLLSTIPSQTPVSWSTFSTGLSPGRHGIFDFLKRDPATYRPTFAMYDEKRVPFLWGKSNPLVVGLGGALALTLVLFLLLKLFRLRTRPAFVTALVLGVALGVGAGAAAARLLPVDRPSATNRQQGDTFWSILGKEGKRVRVIRVPVTFPPKPFEHGELLAGLGTPDLSGRIGKPFYFTSELFFTPKGGGDFKVEVTELPDNKGTIDTEIKGPPNELFPKQKEKGKDYISIPMRLVVAADKKSLGIDVSGQHLSLKPGEWSDWERFVFPFNSIIKLKGIGRFRLLSLEPEVRLYLSPIEFDPENLPPIIDITTPPRFVHQMTDRFGLFKTMGWQIDTWSMDSGTIPEEVFLEDVKKTVDKDLQILDGFLKDGDWDVLVDYFEFTDRVQHMMFRFFDPKHPLYTAEGAAKWGGSILGAYQQMDQIVGDTMAKMPPGTNLFIVSDHGFASFRRSMNYNTWLAKNGFMVLTGEDTKRKNLEDLFDQGDFFVNVDWGKTR
;
A
#
# COMPACT_ATOMS: atom_id res chain seq x y z
N MET A 1 -22.33 60.25 -54.09
CA MET A 1 -22.45 58.81 -53.92
C MET A 1 -21.06 58.26 -53.53
N PRO A 2 -20.85 57.81 -52.31
CA PRO A 2 -19.61 57.18 -51.93
C PRO A 2 -19.70 55.67 -52.17
N PRO A 3 -18.59 54.97 -52.52
CA PRO A 3 -18.56 53.52 -52.71
C PRO A 3 -18.38 52.78 -51.35
N PRO A 4 -18.71 51.46 -51.30
CA PRO A 4 -18.96 50.75 -50.04
C PRO A 4 -17.68 50.29 -49.34
N ILE A 5 -17.66 50.56 -48.06
CA ILE A 5 -16.69 50.04 -47.07
C ILE A 5 -17.04 48.57 -46.77
N ALA A 6 -16.47 47.61 -47.51
CA ALA A 6 -16.71 46.20 -47.24
C ALA A 6 -15.55 45.24 -47.60
N LYS A 7 -14.29 45.69 -47.56
CA LYS A 7 -13.15 44.81 -47.87
C LYS A 7 -12.03 44.72 -46.83
N TYR A 8 -12.08 45.44 -45.73
CA TYR A 8 -10.97 45.45 -44.74
C TYR A 8 -11.29 44.81 -43.39
N ARG A 9 -12.48 44.24 -43.22
CA ARG A 9 -12.86 43.61 -41.97
C ARG A 9 -12.40 42.13 -41.80
N ARG A 10 -11.90 41.53 -42.88
CA ARG A 10 -11.44 40.11 -42.81
C ARG A 10 -9.94 39.91 -42.57
N LEU A 11 -9.12 40.96 -42.78
CA LEU A 11 -7.69 40.83 -42.49
C LEU A 11 -7.30 41.13 -41.05
N SER A 12 -8.10 41.94 -40.33
CA SER A 12 -7.81 42.27 -38.93
C SER A 12 -8.10 41.16 -37.95
N LEU A 13 -9.00 40.19 -38.30
CA LEU A 13 -9.32 39.07 -37.42
C LEU A 13 -8.27 37.96 -37.47
N VAL A 14 -7.54 37.82 -38.59
CA VAL A 14 -6.51 36.79 -38.74
C VAL A 14 -5.22 37.18 -38.00
N PHE A 15 -4.92 38.49 -37.90
CA PHE A 15 -3.75 38.95 -37.13
C PHE A 15 -3.95 38.88 -35.60
N VAL A 16 -5.18 39.03 -35.12
CA VAL A 16 -5.49 38.93 -33.67
C VAL A 16 -5.50 37.47 -33.21
N VAL A 17 -5.87 36.50 -34.08
CA VAL A 17 -5.86 35.06 -33.73
C VAL A 17 -4.43 34.49 -33.82
N LEU A 18 -3.58 35.00 -34.70
CA LEU A 18 -2.17 34.56 -34.77
C LEU A 18 -1.28 35.15 -33.65
N ALA A 19 -1.64 36.29 -33.08
CA ALA A 19 -0.96 36.85 -31.90
C ALA A 19 -1.36 36.13 -30.57
N ALA A 20 -2.50 35.43 -30.56
CA ALA A 20 -2.93 34.64 -29.40
C ALA A 20 -2.36 33.21 -29.35
N LEU A 21 -1.65 32.78 -30.43
CA LEU A 21 -1.03 31.46 -30.51
C LEU A 21 0.51 31.51 -30.41
N ALA A 22 1.08 32.64 -30.04
CA ALA A 22 2.47 32.65 -29.61
C ALA A 22 2.51 31.89 -28.27
N PRO A 23 3.27 30.80 -28.14
CA PRO A 23 3.48 30.21 -26.83
C PRO A 23 4.13 31.31 -26.00
N LEU A 24 3.44 31.73 -24.95
CA LEU A 24 4.07 32.39 -23.81
C LEU A 24 5.09 31.38 -23.27
N ALA A 25 6.28 31.38 -23.88
CA ALA A 25 7.44 30.84 -23.24
C ALA A 25 7.57 31.62 -21.93
N ARG A 26 6.99 31.12 -20.85
CA ARG A 26 7.38 31.55 -19.52
C ARG A 26 8.91 31.42 -19.51
N PRO A 27 9.65 32.47 -19.21
CA PRO A 27 11.05 32.28 -18.92
C PRO A 27 11.07 31.21 -17.82
N ALA A 28 11.75 30.09 -18.09
CA ALA A 28 12.08 29.16 -17.02
C ALA A 28 12.81 30.03 -15.99
N ALA A 29 12.13 30.38 -14.90
CA ALA A 29 12.77 31.02 -13.78
C ALA A 29 13.95 30.11 -13.43
N ALA A 30 15.15 30.59 -13.68
CA ALA A 30 16.36 29.91 -13.25
C ALA A 30 16.15 29.65 -11.77
N ALA A 31 16.01 28.40 -11.38
CA ALA A 31 15.88 27.99 -9.99
C ALA A 31 17.21 28.25 -9.31
N SER A 32 17.40 29.48 -8.82
CA SER A 32 18.55 29.88 -7.98
C SER A 32 18.27 29.50 -6.52
N GLY A 33 17.87 28.25 -6.29
CA GLY A 33 17.65 27.73 -4.94
C GLY A 33 18.53 26.51 -4.71
N GLN A 34 19.17 26.41 -3.55
CA GLN A 34 19.84 25.19 -3.10
C GLN A 34 18.84 24.04 -3.12
N LYS A 35 19.19 22.95 -3.79
CA LYS A 35 18.40 21.71 -3.77
C LYS A 35 18.64 20.94 -2.50
N LEU A 36 17.67 20.13 -2.10
CA LEU A 36 17.73 19.29 -0.92
C LEU A 36 17.28 17.87 -1.24
N VAL A 37 18.11 16.89 -0.90
CA VAL A 37 17.73 15.47 -0.85
C VAL A 37 17.66 15.05 0.61
N ILE A 38 16.59 14.39 1.00
CA ILE A 38 16.42 13.75 2.30
C ILE A 38 16.21 12.26 2.07
N LEU A 39 17.12 11.44 2.60
CA LEU A 39 16.95 9.99 2.63
C LEU A 39 16.61 9.57 4.05
N GLY A 40 15.42 9.02 4.22
CA GLY A 40 14.92 8.43 5.45
C GLY A 40 15.20 6.93 5.48
N PHE A 41 15.89 6.45 6.50
CA PHE A 41 16.10 5.02 6.73
C PHE A 41 15.47 4.64 8.07
N ASP A 42 14.51 3.70 8.03
CA ASP A 42 13.81 3.29 9.24
C ASP A 42 14.68 2.44 10.17
N GLY A 43 14.59 2.70 11.47
CA GLY A 43 15.19 1.87 12.50
C GLY A 43 16.72 1.89 12.58
N VAL A 44 17.41 2.90 12.04
CA VAL A 44 18.89 2.95 12.03
C VAL A 44 19.41 3.45 13.36
N ASP A 45 20.14 2.58 14.08
CA ASP A 45 20.73 2.91 15.38
C ASP A 45 21.98 3.77 15.22
N ALA A 46 21.98 4.93 15.90
CA ALA A 46 23.08 5.89 15.82
C ALA A 46 24.41 5.33 16.34
N LYS A 47 24.40 4.50 17.39
CA LYS A 47 25.61 3.92 17.98
C LYS A 47 26.23 2.86 17.08
N LEU A 48 25.40 2.02 16.45
CA LEU A 48 25.85 1.05 15.45
C LEU A 48 26.42 1.76 14.23
N THR A 49 25.77 2.83 13.76
CA THR A 49 26.22 3.64 12.63
C THR A 49 27.58 4.27 12.92
N GLU A 50 27.73 4.93 14.07
CA GLU A 50 29.00 5.56 14.47
C GLU A 50 30.12 4.53 14.58
N LYS A 51 29.87 3.43 15.30
CA LYS A 51 30.81 2.32 15.44
C LYS A 51 31.28 1.80 14.08
N TRP A 52 30.37 1.55 13.16
CA TRP A 52 30.72 0.98 11.85
C TRP A 52 31.33 2.00 10.88
N MET A 53 31.06 3.29 11.04
CA MET A 53 31.85 4.35 10.37
C MET A 53 33.28 4.35 10.85
N ASP A 54 33.49 4.29 12.18
CA ASP A 54 34.82 4.29 12.79
C ASP A 54 35.62 3.01 12.48
N GLU A 55 34.95 1.88 12.31
CA GLU A 55 35.54 0.62 11.85
C GLU A 55 35.79 0.58 10.32
N GLY A 56 35.47 1.65 9.58
CA GLY A 56 35.64 1.70 8.12
C GLY A 56 34.64 0.84 7.32
N LYS A 57 33.59 0.33 7.96
CA LYS A 57 32.57 -0.53 7.32
C LYS A 57 31.48 0.26 6.58
N LEU A 58 31.35 1.58 6.88
CA LEU A 58 30.41 2.52 6.26
C LEU A 58 31.19 3.73 5.72
N PRO A 59 31.98 3.57 4.63
CA PRO A 59 32.91 4.59 4.16
C PRO A 59 32.20 5.83 3.58
N ASN A 60 31.02 5.68 2.96
CA ASN A 60 30.29 6.80 2.37
C ASN A 60 29.66 7.70 3.45
N LEU A 61 29.07 7.11 4.48
CA LEU A 61 28.58 7.84 5.65
C LEU A 61 29.73 8.50 6.42
N ALA A 62 30.87 7.84 6.56
CA ALA A 62 32.07 8.43 7.17
C ALA A 62 32.57 9.63 6.35
N LYS A 63 32.57 9.55 5.01
CA LYS A 63 32.89 10.67 4.12
C LYS A 63 31.88 11.81 4.27
N LEU A 64 30.57 11.49 4.33
CA LEU A 64 29.51 12.50 4.53
C LEU A 64 29.68 13.20 5.90
N ARG A 65 29.96 12.44 6.97
CA ARG A 65 30.29 12.97 8.31
C ARG A 65 31.46 13.94 8.27
N ALA A 66 32.51 13.62 7.53
CA ALA A 66 33.69 14.48 7.39
C ALA A 66 33.43 15.78 6.61
N GLN A 67 32.43 15.79 5.73
CA GLN A 67 32.01 16.95 4.94
C GLN A 67 30.90 17.78 5.61
N GLY A 68 30.22 17.22 6.60
CA GLY A 68 29.08 17.81 7.28
C GLY A 68 29.09 17.53 8.77
N THR A 69 27.94 17.09 9.28
CA THR A 69 27.76 16.79 10.71
C THR A 69 27.01 15.47 10.87
N PHE A 70 27.45 14.66 11.83
CA PHE A 70 26.71 13.51 12.32
C PHE A 70 26.35 13.74 13.80
N SER A 71 25.09 13.45 14.15
CA SER A 71 24.62 13.55 15.53
C SER A 71 23.51 12.53 15.78
N PRO A 72 23.50 11.88 16.95
CA PRO A 72 22.33 11.14 17.37
C PRO A 72 21.11 12.05 17.45
N LEU A 73 19.99 11.61 16.87
CA LEU A 73 18.71 12.30 16.91
C LEU A 73 17.83 11.67 17.99
N LEU A 74 17.34 12.49 18.93
CA LEU A 74 16.39 12.03 19.94
C LEU A 74 15.05 11.71 19.28
N SER A 75 14.63 10.44 19.38
CA SER A 75 13.33 10.01 18.87
C SER A 75 12.17 10.56 19.68
N THR A 76 10.96 10.40 19.15
CA THR A 76 9.71 10.75 19.85
C THR A 76 9.43 9.81 21.04
N ILE A 77 8.47 10.19 21.87
CA ILE A 77 7.92 9.33 22.91
C ILE A 77 6.42 9.17 22.62
N PRO A 78 5.98 7.94 22.24
CA PRO A 78 6.78 6.72 22.01
C PRO A 78 7.64 6.81 20.74
N SER A 79 8.75 6.03 20.71
CA SER A 79 9.67 5.96 19.57
C SER A 79 9.23 4.85 18.62
N GLN A 80 8.28 5.18 17.77
CA GLN A 80 7.70 4.26 16.80
C GLN A 80 7.58 4.93 15.43
N THR A 81 7.75 4.15 14.38
CA THR A 81 7.72 4.60 12.99
C THR A 81 6.60 5.60 12.68
N PRO A 82 5.31 5.33 12.91
CA PRO A 82 4.25 6.28 12.56
C PRO A 82 4.32 7.56 13.39
N VAL A 83 4.81 7.51 14.61
CA VAL A 83 4.90 8.65 15.53
C VAL A 83 6.03 9.57 15.12
N SER A 84 7.23 9.00 14.95
CA SER A 84 8.44 9.75 14.63
C SER A 84 8.38 10.35 13.23
N TRP A 85 7.90 9.60 12.23
CA TRP A 85 7.72 10.14 10.88
C TRP A 85 6.61 11.20 10.80
N SER A 86 5.57 11.11 11.64
CA SER A 86 4.59 12.20 11.76
C SER A 86 5.20 13.46 12.35
N THR A 87 6.07 13.33 13.36
CA THR A 87 6.83 14.46 13.92
C THR A 87 7.81 15.03 12.88
N PHE A 88 8.55 14.19 12.17
CA PHE A 88 9.43 14.62 11.08
C PHE A 88 8.66 15.41 10.01
N SER A 89 7.53 14.89 9.59
CA SER A 89 6.73 15.48 8.52
C SER A 89 6.14 16.84 8.88
N THR A 90 5.72 17.02 10.13
CA THR A 90 4.92 18.19 10.57
C THR A 90 5.69 19.16 11.48
N GLY A 91 6.82 18.74 12.07
CA GLY A 91 7.49 19.48 13.12
C GLY A 91 6.68 19.56 14.43
N LEU A 92 5.61 18.76 14.57
CA LEU A 92 4.74 18.77 15.74
C LEU A 92 5.06 17.60 16.66
N SER A 93 4.80 17.77 17.97
CA SER A 93 4.87 16.67 18.93
C SER A 93 3.70 15.69 18.74
N PRO A 94 3.81 14.44 19.25
CA PRO A 94 2.75 13.43 19.15
C PRO A 94 1.39 13.92 19.64
N GLY A 95 1.36 14.69 20.73
CA GLY A 95 0.13 15.29 21.25
C GLY A 95 -0.54 16.32 20.32
N ARG A 96 0.21 16.89 19.38
CA ARG A 96 -0.30 17.88 18.43
C ARG A 96 -0.62 17.28 17.07
N HIS A 97 0.17 16.33 16.55
CA HIS A 97 -0.18 15.66 15.29
C HIS A 97 -1.15 14.48 15.47
N GLY A 98 -1.40 14.01 16.71
CA GLY A 98 -2.44 13.06 17.04
C GLY A 98 -2.14 11.59 16.72
N ILE A 99 -0.91 11.24 16.38
CA ILE A 99 -0.46 9.87 16.11
C ILE A 99 0.45 9.43 17.26
N PHE A 100 0.05 8.37 17.98
CA PHE A 100 0.77 7.88 19.17
C PHE A 100 1.28 6.45 19.03
N ASP A 101 0.78 5.69 18.05
CA ASP A 101 1.09 4.29 17.84
C ASP A 101 0.63 3.86 16.42
N PHE A 102 0.91 2.63 16.02
CA PHE A 102 0.27 1.97 14.86
C PHE A 102 -1.23 1.79 15.05
N LEU A 103 -1.64 1.52 16.29
CA LEU A 103 -3.03 1.28 16.66
C LEU A 103 -3.54 2.34 17.62
N LYS A 104 -4.83 2.58 17.56
CA LYS A 104 -5.59 3.36 18.55
C LYS A 104 -6.77 2.55 19.05
N ARG A 105 -7.25 2.85 20.22
CA ARG A 105 -8.50 2.31 20.73
C ARG A 105 -9.69 3.10 20.17
N ASP A 106 -10.65 2.41 19.57
CA ASP A 106 -11.96 2.99 19.26
C ASP A 106 -12.72 3.27 20.56
N PRO A 107 -13.12 4.52 20.86
CA PRO A 107 -13.79 4.85 22.13
C PRO A 107 -15.17 4.18 22.30
N ALA A 108 -15.86 3.86 21.19
CA ALA A 108 -17.20 3.29 21.23
C ALA A 108 -17.18 1.78 21.43
N THR A 109 -16.24 1.09 20.80
CA THR A 109 -16.16 -0.38 20.80
C THR A 109 -15.01 -0.93 21.63
N TYR A 110 -14.08 -0.07 22.05
CA TYR A 110 -12.81 -0.40 22.72
C TYR A 110 -11.87 -1.28 21.87
N ARG A 111 -12.23 -1.58 20.61
CA ARG A 111 -11.41 -2.38 19.71
C ARG A 111 -10.21 -1.60 19.17
N PRO A 112 -9.08 -2.26 18.90
CA PRO A 112 -7.97 -1.63 18.22
C PRO A 112 -8.35 -1.33 16.77
N THR A 113 -7.99 -0.14 16.31
CA THR A 113 -8.12 0.31 14.93
C THR A 113 -6.83 1.00 14.51
N PHE A 114 -6.59 1.17 13.22
CA PHE A 114 -5.40 1.89 12.76
C PHE A 114 -5.38 3.33 13.28
N ALA A 115 -4.20 3.78 13.70
CA ALA A 115 -4.02 5.13 14.18
C ALA A 115 -3.80 6.14 13.04
N MET A 116 -3.31 5.69 11.88
CA MET A 116 -2.87 6.55 10.79
C MET A 116 -4.02 7.13 9.97
N TYR A 117 -5.13 6.42 9.84
CA TYR A 117 -6.31 6.90 9.11
C TYR A 117 -7.60 6.44 9.80
N ASP A 118 -8.68 7.14 9.51
CA ASP A 118 -10.04 6.74 9.87
C ASP A 118 -10.75 6.22 8.64
N GLU A 119 -11.43 5.08 8.79
CA GLU A 119 -12.31 4.52 7.77
C GLU A 119 -13.75 4.96 8.01
N LYS A 120 -14.42 5.28 6.93
CA LYS A 120 -15.85 5.58 6.94
C LYS A 120 -16.50 5.07 5.66
N ARG A 121 -17.79 4.86 5.71
CA ARG A 121 -18.56 4.54 4.50
C ARG A 121 -19.14 5.83 3.92
N VAL A 122 -18.97 6.01 2.62
CA VAL A 122 -19.51 7.15 1.89
C VAL A 122 -20.39 6.64 0.74
N PRO A 123 -21.39 7.41 0.31
CA PRO A 123 -22.23 7.04 -0.83
C PRO A 123 -21.40 6.71 -2.07
N PHE A 124 -21.72 5.61 -2.74
CA PHE A 124 -21.20 5.33 -4.09
C PHE A 124 -22.12 6.01 -5.11
N LEU A 125 -21.58 6.96 -5.86
CA LEU A 125 -22.36 7.84 -6.75
C LEU A 125 -23.47 8.54 -5.96
N TRP A 126 -24.73 8.17 -6.19
CA TRP A 126 -25.91 8.71 -5.50
C TRP A 126 -26.41 7.81 -4.36
N GLY A 127 -25.63 6.81 -3.97
CA GLY A 127 -25.96 5.93 -2.84
C GLY A 127 -27.25 5.13 -3.08
N LYS A 128 -28.15 5.20 -2.11
CA LYS A 128 -29.48 4.54 -2.19
C LYS A 128 -30.31 4.98 -3.39
N SER A 129 -30.02 6.17 -3.95
CA SER A 129 -30.73 6.73 -5.10
C SER A 129 -30.16 6.26 -6.46
N ASN A 130 -29.08 5.45 -6.48
CA ASN A 130 -28.48 4.94 -7.72
C ASN A 130 -29.54 4.36 -8.68
N PRO A 131 -30.47 3.47 -8.26
CA PRO A 131 -31.47 2.90 -9.16
C PRO A 131 -32.40 3.97 -9.75
N LEU A 132 -32.82 4.93 -8.95
CA LEU A 132 -33.72 6.00 -9.36
C LEU A 132 -33.05 6.94 -10.37
N VAL A 133 -31.83 7.40 -10.07
CA VAL A 133 -31.09 8.35 -10.93
C VAL A 133 -30.73 7.69 -12.27
N VAL A 134 -30.21 6.45 -12.24
CA VAL A 134 -29.89 5.70 -13.46
C VAL A 134 -31.15 5.37 -14.26
N GLY A 135 -32.23 5.00 -13.59
CA GLY A 135 -33.53 4.71 -14.22
C GLY A 135 -34.11 5.94 -14.90
N LEU A 136 -34.26 7.05 -14.21
CA LEU A 136 -34.81 8.30 -14.76
C LEU A 136 -33.89 8.90 -15.84
N GLY A 137 -32.59 8.98 -15.58
CA GLY A 137 -31.62 9.49 -16.54
C GLY A 137 -31.57 8.63 -17.80
N GLY A 138 -31.59 7.30 -17.62
CA GLY A 138 -31.69 6.33 -18.73
C GLY A 138 -32.98 6.49 -19.53
N ALA A 139 -34.13 6.60 -18.84
CA ALA A 139 -35.43 6.82 -19.50
C ALA A 139 -35.44 8.09 -20.37
N LEU A 140 -34.93 9.21 -19.81
CA LEU A 140 -34.87 10.49 -20.52
C LEU A 140 -33.92 10.41 -21.73
N ALA A 141 -32.69 9.94 -21.51
CA ALA A 141 -31.69 9.83 -22.58
C ALA A 141 -32.14 8.89 -23.70
N LEU A 142 -32.67 7.72 -23.36
CA LEU A 142 -33.14 6.75 -24.34
C LEU A 142 -34.39 7.24 -25.07
N THR A 143 -35.33 7.91 -24.39
CA THR A 143 -36.47 8.55 -25.03
C THR A 143 -36.02 9.56 -26.08
N LEU A 144 -35.05 10.42 -25.74
CA LEU A 144 -34.50 11.42 -26.68
C LEU A 144 -33.83 10.73 -27.88
N VAL A 145 -32.96 9.79 -27.63
CA VAL A 145 -32.24 9.07 -28.71
C VAL A 145 -33.21 8.32 -29.61
N LEU A 146 -34.13 7.57 -29.04
CA LEU A 146 -35.15 6.85 -29.81
C LEU A 146 -36.05 7.80 -30.60
N PHE A 147 -36.48 8.92 -30.01
CA PHE A 147 -37.26 9.92 -30.70
C PHE A 147 -36.51 10.49 -31.91
N LEU A 148 -35.23 10.86 -31.76
CA LEU A 148 -34.41 11.37 -32.85
C LEU A 148 -34.20 10.33 -33.94
N LEU A 149 -33.97 9.07 -33.59
CA LEU A 149 -33.88 7.97 -34.56
C LEU A 149 -35.20 7.78 -35.32
N LEU A 150 -36.34 7.74 -34.65
CA LEU A 150 -37.66 7.60 -35.30
C LEU A 150 -37.96 8.79 -36.20
N LYS A 151 -37.50 9.99 -35.86
CA LYS A 151 -37.59 11.19 -36.73
C LYS A 151 -36.71 11.05 -37.97
N LEU A 152 -35.53 10.48 -37.85
CA LEU A 152 -34.64 10.21 -38.99
C LEU A 152 -35.30 9.28 -40.02
N PHE A 153 -36.10 8.30 -39.56
CA PHE A 153 -36.93 7.44 -40.39
C PHE A 153 -38.25 8.10 -40.85
N ARG A 154 -38.37 9.44 -40.69
CA ARG A 154 -39.53 10.25 -41.14
C ARG A 154 -40.89 9.91 -40.51
N LEU A 155 -40.91 9.26 -39.35
CA LEU A 155 -42.18 9.04 -38.65
C LEU A 155 -42.79 10.37 -38.20
N ARG A 156 -44.15 10.40 -38.14
CA ARG A 156 -44.90 11.55 -37.64
C ARG A 156 -44.51 11.84 -36.18
N THR A 157 -44.41 13.14 -35.81
CA THR A 157 -43.84 13.57 -34.52
C THR A 157 -44.59 12.98 -33.30
N ARG A 158 -45.92 12.99 -33.27
CA ARG A 158 -46.68 12.47 -32.14
C ARG A 158 -46.49 10.95 -31.91
N PRO A 159 -46.68 10.08 -32.92
CA PRO A 159 -46.45 8.65 -32.70
C PRO A 159 -44.99 8.35 -32.41
N ALA A 160 -44.01 9.03 -33.07
CA ALA A 160 -42.62 8.87 -32.78
C ALA A 160 -42.26 9.22 -31.31
N PHE A 161 -42.83 10.30 -30.78
CA PHE A 161 -42.61 10.69 -29.38
C PHE A 161 -43.25 9.69 -28.41
N VAL A 162 -44.50 9.26 -28.63
CA VAL A 162 -45.16 8.30 -27.75
C VAL A 162 -44.42 6.96 -27.74
N THR A 163 -44.03 6.46 -28.90
CA THR A 163 -43.28 5.20 -29.00
C THR A 163 -41.91 5.33 -28.30
N ALA A 164 -41.19 6.41 -28.55
CA ALA A 164 -39.90 6.67 -27.87
C ALA A 164 -40.06 6.78 -26.37
N LEU A 165 -41.10 7.45 -25.87
CA LEU A 165 -41.39 7.59 -24.46
C LEU A 165 -41.67 6.25 -23.78
N VAL A 166 -42.58 5.44 -24.37
CA VAL A 166 -42.91 4.11 -23.82
C VAL A 166 -41.69 3.20 -23.76
N LEU A 167 -40.93 3.14 -24.85
CA LEU A 167 -39.70 2.33 -24.89
C LEU A 167 -38.61 2.89 -23.97
N GLY A 168 -38.45 4.19 -23.96
CA GLY A 168 -37.46 4.87 -23.10
C GLY A 168 -37.75 4.64 -21.61
N VAL A 169 -39.02 4.73 -21.20
CA VAL A 169 -39.44 4.41 -19.82
C VAL A 169 -39.21 2.96 -19.48
N ALA A 170 -39.61 2.03 -20.34
CA ALA A 170 -39.41 0.58 -20.11
C ALA A 170 -37.93 0.23 -19.97
N LEU A 171 -37.07 0.77 -20.84
CA LEU A 171 -35.63 0.58 -20.78
C LEU A 171 -35.01 1.28 -19.55
N GLY A 172 -35.53 2.44 -19.18
CA GLY A 172 -35.10 3.16 -17.96
C GLY A 172 -35.43 2.38 -16.69
N VAL A 173 -36.60 1.76 -16.60
CA VAL A 173 -36.94 0.85 -15.48
C VAL A 173 -35.96 -0.33 -15.44
N GLY A 174 -35.66 -0.94 -16.60
CA GLY A 174 -34.67 -1.99 -16.71
C GLY A 174 -33.28 -1.55 -16.25
N ALA A 175 -32.83 -0.35 -16.67
CA ALA A 175 -31.57 0.23 -16.25
C ALA A 175 -31.51 0.51 -14.73
N GLY A 176 -32.60 1.01 -14.15
CA GLY A 176 -32.73 1.20 -12.71
C GLY A 176 -32.65 -0.11 -11.93
N ALA A 177 -33.35 -1.15 -12.41
CA ALA A 177 -33.27 -2.49 -11.83
C ALA A 177 -31.87 -3.10 -11.93
N ALA A 178 -31.18 -2.91 -13.06
CA ALA A 178 -29.78 -3.31 -13.22
C ALA A 178 -28.85 -2.55 -12.25
N ALA A 179 -29.03 -1.24 -12.13
CA ALA A 179 -28.27 -0.42 -11.18
C ALA A 179 -28.47 -0.88 -9.73
N ALA A 180 -29.70 -1.26 -9.33
CA ALA A 180 -29.99 -1.80 -8.01
C ALA A 180 -29.23 -3.10 -7.70
N ARG A 181 -28.89 -3.87 -8.71
CA ARG A 181 -28.16 -5.15 -8.57
C ARG A 181 -26.65 -5.00 -8.69
N LEU A 182 -26.18 -4.09 -9.54
CA LEU A 182 -24.79 -4.01 -9.99
C LEU A 182 -24.00 -2.88 -9.33
N LEU A 183 -24.67 -1.84 -8.81
CA LEU A 183 -24.00 -0.73 -8.14
C LEU A 183 -24.12 -0.88 -6.62
N PRO A 184 -23.03 -0.72 -5.87
CA PRO A 184 -23.09 -0.68 -4.42
C PRO A 184 -23.81 0.59 -3.95
N VAL A 185 -24.36 0.54 -2.74
CA VAL A 185 -24.98 1.72 -2.11
C VAL A 185 -23.92 2.67 -1.59
N ASP A 186 -22.92 2.12 -0.97
CA ASP A 186 -21.80 2.86 -0.38
C ASP A 186 -20.47 2.16 -0.64
N ARG A 187 -19.38 2.86 -0.33
CA ARG A 187 -18.02 2.36 -0.48
C ARG A 187 -17.15 2.77 0.72
N PRO A 188 -16.09 2.02 1.03
CA PRO A 188 -15.11 2.47 2.01
C PRO A 188 -14.39 3.73 1.53
N SER A 189 -14.01 4.58 2.47
CA SER A 189 -13.22 5.78 2.27
C SER A 189 -12.33 5.98 3.47
N ALA A 190 -11.05 6.24 3.24
CA ALA A 190 -10.10 6.55 4.29
C ALA A 190 -9.85 8.06 4.39
N THR A 191 -9.52 8.53 5.58
CA THR A 191 -9.12 9.92 5.84
C THR A 191 -7.87 9.90 6.70
N ASN A 192 -6.78 10.48 6.23
CA ASN A 192 -5.53 10.57 6.97
C ASN A 192 -5.73 11.39 8.25
N ARG A 193 -5.30 10.84 9.39
CA ARG A 193 -5.52 11.40 10.73
C ARG A 193 -4.43 12.36 11.19
N GLN A 194 -3.26 12.33 10.56
CA GLN A 194 -2.16 13.22 10.93
C GLN A 194 -2.63 14.68 10.85
N GLN A 195 -2.48 15.39 11.94
CA GLN A 195 -2.80 16.79 12.08
C GLN A 195 -1.59 17.67 11.75
N GLY A 196 -1.86 18.92 11.34
CA GLY A 196 -0.83 19.90 10.97
C GLY A 196 -0.44 19.85 9.50
N ASP A 197 0.14 20.95 9.04
CA ASP A 197 0.74 21.04 7.71
C ASP A 197 2.10 20.32 7.71
N THR A 198 2.35 19.59 6.65
CA THR A 198 3.67 18.97 6.46
C THR A 198 4.65 19.99 5.89
N PHE A 199 5.97 19.83 6.16
CA PHE A 199 6.96 20.76 5.66
C PHE A 199 6.95 20.83 4.12
N TRP A 200 6.66 19.74 3.44
CA TRP A 200 6.55 19.74 1.98
C TRP A 200 5.33 20.51 1.48
N SER A 201 4.20 20.49 2.22
CA SER A 201 3.04 21.31 1.85
C SER A 201 3.31 22.81 2.07
N ILE A 202 4.09 23.17 3.10
CA ILE A 202 4.54 24.54 3.34
C ILE A 202 5.48 25.00 2.21
N LEU A 203 6.45 24.17 1.85
CA LEU A 203 7.39 24.47 0.75
C LEU A 203 6.66 24.59 -0.61
N GLY A 204 5.65 23.76 -0.85
CA GLY A 204 4.84 23.84 -2.05
C GLY A 204 4.07 25.18 -2.15
N LYS A 205 3.49 25.67 -1.04
CA LYS A 205 2.87 27.00 -0.97
C LYS A 205 3.86 28.13 -1.29
N GLU A 206 5.15 27.95 -0.99
CA GLU A 206 6.23 28.87 -1.33
C GLU A 206 6.79 28.65 -2.76
N GLY A 207 6.09 27.86 -3.58
CA GLY A 207 6.44 27.62 -4.98
C GLY A 207 7.59 26.65 -5.20
N LYS A 208 8.04 25.89 -4.18
CA LYS A 208 9.06 24.85 -4.33
C LYS A 208 8.45 23.58 -4.89
N ARG A 209 9.16 22.96 -5.83
CA ARG A 209 8.77 21.65 -6.37
C ARG A 209 9.27 20.57 -5.43
N VAL A 210 8.34 19.87 -4.78
CA VAL A 210 8.67 18.85 -3.79
C VAL A 210 8.18 17.49 -4.26
N ARG A 211 9.07 16.50 -4.21
CA ARG A 211 8.74 15.10 -4.48
C ARG A 211 8.97 14.27 -3.23
N VAL A 212 7.94 13.53 -2.81
CA VAL A 212 7.94 12.74 -1.57
C VAL A 212 7.60 11.30 -1.91
N ILE A 213 8.50 10.38 -1.56
CA ILE A 213 8.35 8.97 -1.90
C ILE A 213 8.29 8.15 -0.62
N ARG A 214 7.16 7.48 -0.41
CA ARG A 214 6.92 6.46 0.61
C ARG A 214 7.07 6.89 2.08
N VAL A 215 7.17 8.16 2.39
CA VAL A 215 7.24 8.61 3.80
C VAL A 215 6.03 8.06 4.57
N PRO A 216 6.24 7.47 5.76
CA PRO A 216 5.15 6.91 6.57
C PRO A 216 4.05 7.91 6.93
N VAL A 217 2.83 7.39 7.17
CA VAL A 217 1.63 8.15 7.56
C VAL A 217 1.17 9.16 6.50
N THR A 218 1.48 8.89 5.24
CA THR A 218 1.03 9.74 4.12
C THR A 218 -0.18 9.19 3.37
N PHE A 219 -0.77 8.07 3.80
CA PHE A 219 -1.99 7.51 3.21
C PHE A 219 -3.26 7.90 4.01
N PRO A 220 -4.37 8.24 3.33
CA PRO A 220 -4.46 8.69 1.95
C PRO A 220 -3.67 9.98 1.74
N PRO A 221 -3.05 10.17 0.55
CA PRO A 221 -2.22 11.34 0.30
C PRO A 221 -3.04 12.63 0.29
N LYS A 222 -2.58 13.63 1.05
CA LYS A 222 -3.17 14.98 1.04
C LYS A 222 -2.58 15.77 -0.11
N PRO A 223 -3.40 16.34 -1.03
CA PRO A 223 -2.88 17.19 -2.11
C PRO A 223 -2.15 18.41 -1.57
N PHE A 224 -1.10 18.85 -2.25
CA PHE A 224 -0.38 20.07 -1.97
C PHE A 224 0.15 20.71 -3.26
N GLU A 225 0.43 22.00 -3.20
CA GLU A 225 0.87 22.78 -4.36
C GLU A 225 2.30 22.38 -4.79
N HIS A 226 2.56 22.41 -6.09
CA HIS A 226 3.87 22.11 -6.68
C HIS A 226 4.50 20.80 -6.20
N GLY A 227 3.68 19.79 -5.81
CA GLY A 227 4.13 18.56 -5.19
C GLY A 227 3.68 17.30 -5.89
N GLU A 228 4.53 16.28 -5.76
CA GLU A 228 4.25 14.90 -6.11
C GLU A 228 4.56 14.01 -4.92
N LEU A 229 3.64 13.12 -4.57
CA LEU A 229 3.81 12.22 -3.44
C LEU A 229 3.29 10.82 -3.78
N LEU A 230 4.10 9.80 -3.51
CA LEU A 230 3.69 8.40 -3.39
C LEU A 230 3.53 8.07 -1.91
N ALA A 231 2.35 7.64 -1.50
CA ALA A 231 2.05 7.30 -0.12
C ALA A 231 2.87 6.09 0.38
N GLY A 232 3.30 6.17 1.63
CA GLY A 232 4.05 5.13 2.33
C GLY A 232 3.17 4.34 3.30
N LEU A 233 3.74 4.01 4.46
CA LEU A 233 3.09 3.24 5.53
C LEU A 233 1.71 3.83 5.88
N GLY A 234 0.72 2.96 5.88
CA GLY A 234 -0.70 3.26 5.94
C GLY A 234 -1.44 2.84 4.67
N THR A 235 -0.77 2.77 3.51
CA THR A 235 -1.36 2.23 2.27
C THR A 235 -1.59 0.72 2.44
N PRO A 236 -2.85 0.26 2.38
CA PRO A 236 -3.17 -1.14 2.62
C PRO A 236 -2.88 -2.02 1.40
N ASP A 237 -2.92 -3.35 1.62
CA ASP A 237 -3.06 -4.33 0.55
C ASP A 237 -4.47 -4.30 -0.07
N LEU A 238 -4.70 -5.15 -1.07
CA LEU A 238 -5.99 -5.25 -1.78
C LEU A 238 -7.17 -5.63 -0.85
N SER A 239 -6.88 -6.27 0.27
CA SER A 239 -7.87 -6.70 1.27
C SER A 239 -8.12 -5.67 2.38
N GLY A 240 -7.47 -4.50 2.31
CA GLY A 240 -7.57 -3.45 3.31
C GLY A 240 -6.72 -3.71 4.56
N ARG A 241 -5.68 -4.54 4.48
CA ARG A 241 -4.79 -4.91 5.59
C ARG A 241 -3.39 -4.35 5.37
N ILE A 242 -2.51 -4.51 6.36
CA ILE A 242 -1.09 -4.12 6.28
C ILE A 242 -0.21 -5.22 5.66
N GLY A 243 -0.71 -5.92 4.64
CA GLY A 243 0.01 -6.95 3.92
C GLY A 243 -0.17 -8.35 4.46
N LYS A 244 -1.23 -9.03 4.04
CA LYS A 244 -1.47 -10.43 4.37
C LYS A 244 -1.00 -11.33 3.21
N PRO A 245 0.12 -12.06 3.36
CA PRO A 245 0.60 -13.01 2.36
C PRO A 245 -0.22 -14.30 2.39
N PHE A 246 0.00 -15.15 1.39
CA PHE A 246 -0.64 -16.44 1.26
C PHE A 246 0.40 -17.57 1.26
N TYR A 247 0.04 -18.68 1.88
CA TYR A 247 0.86 -19.88 1.91
C TYR A 247 0.00 -21.09 1.58
N PHE A 248 0.37 -21.79 0.51
CA PHE A 248 -0.30 -23.00 0.04
C PHE A 248 0.61 -24.18 0.34
N THR A 249 0.11 -25.18 1.05
CA THR A 249 0.93 -26.33 1.44
C THR A 249 0.13 -27.64 1.45
N SER A 250 0.77 -28.73 1.02
CA SER A 250 0.27 -30.08 1.22
C SER A 250 0.75 -30.74 2.52
N GLU A 251 1.44 -29.97 3.39
CA GLU A 251 1.80 -30.41 4.73
C GLU A 251 0.56 -30.48 5.61
N LEU A 252 0.20 -31.70 6.03
CA LEU A 252 -0.97 -31.93 6.86
C LEU A 252 -0.82 -31.27 8.24
N PHE A 253 -1.87 -30.61 8.69
CA PHE A 253 -1.92 -29.94 9.99
C PHE A 253 -0.85 -28.86 10.19
N PHE A 254 -0.40 -28.24 9.10
CA PHE A 254 0.50 -27.10 9.20
C PHE A 254 -0.13 -25.98 10.01
N THR A 255 0.57 -25.53 11.05
CA THR A 255 0.13 -24.42 11.90
C THR A 255 1.20 -23.34 11.90
N PRO A 256 0.91 -22.14 11.39
CA PRO A 256 1.84 -21.02 11.43
C PRO A 256 2.13 -20.59 12.87
N LYS A 257 3.36 -20.19 13.16
CA LYS A 257 3.75 -19.69 14.48
C LYS A 257 3.11 -18.33 14.76
N GLY A 258 2.81 -18.07 16.01
CA GLY A 258 2.51 -16.72 16.52
C GLY A 258 1.29 -16.02 15.92
N GLY A 259 0.12 -16.65 15.92
CA GLY A 259 -1.15 -15.96 15.64
C GLY A 259 -1.88 -16.31 14.35
N GLY A 260 -1.64 -17.46 13.78
CA GLY A 260 -2.51 -18.12 12.78
C GLY A 260 -2.93 -17.25 11.60
N ASP A 261 -4.19 -17.34 11.26
CA ASP A 261 -4.84 -16.70 10.09
C ASP A 261 -4.79 -15.16 10.06
N PHE A 262 -4.39 -14.50 11.13
CA PHE A 262 -4.26 -13.05 11.13
C PHE A 262 -3.06 -12.58 10.30
N LYS A 263 -1.93 -13.29 10.41
CA LYS A 263 -0.67 -12.91 9.79
C LYS A 263 -0.54 -13.42 8.35
N VAL A 264 -0.88 -14.69 8.12
CA VAL A 264 -0.73 -15.38 6.83
C VAL A 264 -2.01 -16.14 6.50
N GLU A 265 -2.46 -16.08 5.27
CA GLU A 265 -3.57 -16.92 4.78
C GLU A 265 -3.01 -18.28 4.38
N VAL A 266 -3.25 -19.30 5.20
CA VAL A 266 -2.79 -20.68 4.92
C VAL A 266 -3.90 -21.44 4.22
N THR A 267 -3.56 -22.09 3.10
CA THR A 267 -4.44 -22.99 2.36
C THR A 267 -3.82 -24.37 2.30
N GLU A 268 -4.46 -25.36 2.94
CA GLU A 268 -4.06 -26.75 2.83
C GLU A 268 -4.43 -27.31 1.45
N LEU A 269 -3.47 -27.96 0.82
CA LEU A 269 -3.62 -28.66 -0.46
C LEU A 269 -3.83 -30.15 -0.20
N PRO A 270 -4.65 -30.84 -1.02
CA PRO A 270 -5.01 -32.24 -0.76
C PRO A 270 -3.83 -33.21 -0.83
N ASP A 271 -2.90 -32.99 -1.73
CA ASP A 271 -1.66 -33.77 -1.87
C ASP A 271 -0.59 -32.97 -2.65
N ASN A 272 0.50 -33.64 -3.04
CA ASN A 272 1.59 -33.05 -3.82
C ASN A 272 1.72 -33.66 -5.23
N LYS A 273 0.63 -34.17 -5.82
CA LYS A 273 0.66 -34.87 -7.11
C LYS A 273 -0.42 -34.38 -8.06
N GLY A 274 -0.09 -34.40 -9.35
CA GLY A 274 -1.02 -34.12 -10.42
C GLY A 274 -1.61 -32.71 -10.40
N THR A 275 -2.90 -32.64 -10.66
CA THR A 275 -3.64 -31.36 -10.73
C THR A 275 -4.40 -31.12 -9.44
N ILE A 276 -4.23 -29.92 -8.87
CA ILE A 276 -4.85 -29.48 -7.63
C ILE A 276 -5.65 -28.21 -7.94
N ASP A 277 -6.96 -28.27 -7.81
CA ASP A 277 -7.82 -27.10 -7.89
C ASP A 277 -7.95 -26.46 -6.50
N THR A 278 -7.68 -25.17 -6.40
CA THR A 278 -7.74 -24.36 -5.19
C THR A 278 -8.22 -22.95 -5.51
N GLU A 279 -8.18 -22.04 -4.54
CA GLU A 279 -8.55 -20.65 -4.76
C GLU A 279 -7.64 -19.69 -4.03
N ILE A 280 -7.59 -18.45 -4.51
CA ILE A 280 -7.00 -17.32 -3.78
C ILE A 280 -8.13 -16.53 -3.16
N LYS A 281 -8.12 -16.42 -1.84
CA LYS A 281 -9.06 -15.62 -1.08
C LYS A 281 -8.71 -14.15 -1.20
N GLY A 282 -9.55 -13.38 -1.84
CA GLY A 282 -9.33 -11.97 -2.12
C GLY A 282 -9.95 -11.02 -1.08
N PRO A 283 -10.34 -9.81 -1.50
CA PRO A 283 -10.87 -8.79 -0.62
C PRO A 283 -12.20 -9.18 0.02
N PRO A 284 -12.51 -8.65 1.21
CA PRO A 284 -13.81 -8.84 1.84
C PRO A 284 -14.93 -8.24 0.99
N ASN A 285 -16.07 -8.95 0.92
CA ASN A 285 -17.22 -8.52 0.12
C ASN A 285 -18.07 -7.47 0.85
N GLU A 286 -17.49 -6.32 1.10
CA GLU A 286 -18.18 -5.22 1.79
C GLU A 286 -19.05 -4.36 0.89
N LEU A 287 -18.83 -4.38 -0.43
CA LEU A 287 -19.60 -3.60 -1.39
C LEU A 287 -21.03 -4.14 -1.58
N PHE A 288 -21.22 -5.44 -1.36
CA PHE A 288 -22.51 -6.12 -1.57
C PHE A 288 -22.93 -6.95 -0.35
N PRO A 289 -23.40 -6.31 0.75
CA PRO A 289 -23.75 -6.99 2.01
C PRO A 289 -24.73 -8.15 1.85
N LYS A 290 -25.70 -8.05 0.93
CA LYS A 290 -26.65 -9.13 0.63
C LYS A 290 -26.00 -10.39 0.05
N GLN A 291 -24.82 -10.29 -0.55
CA GLN A 291 -24.07 -11.46 -1.00
C GLN A 291 -23.29 -12.08 0.18
N LYS A 292 -22.82 -11.25 1.10
CA LYS A 292 -22.19 -11.68 2.34
C LYS A 292 -23.17 -12.50 3.20
N GLU A 293 -24.41 -12.02 3.36
CA GLU A 293 -25.48 -12.77 4.05
C GLU A 293 -25.77 -14.16 3.43
N LYS A 294 -25.34 -14.39 2.18
CA LYS A 294 -25.44 -15.68 1.48
C LYS A 294 -24.15 -16.51 1.54
N GLY A 295 -23.26 -16.22 2.48
CA GLY A 295 -22.01 -16.96 2.67
C GLY A 295 -20.86 -16.56 1.74
N LYS A 296 -20.96 -15.41 1.05
CA LYS A 296 -19.88 -14.86 0.24
C LYS A 296 -19.17 -13.73 0.97
N ASP A 297 -18.45 -14.09 2.02
CA ASP A 297 -17.74 -13.11 2.86
C ASP A 297 -16.55 -12.46 2.14
N TYR A 298 -15.93 -13.20 1.22
CA TYR A 298 -14.78 -12.78 0.42
C TYR A 298 -15.04 -13.00 -1.06
N ILE A 299 -14.31 -12.27 -1.89
CA ILE A 299 -14.26 -12.49 -3.33
C ILE A 299 -13.04 -13.34 -3.62
N SER A 300 -13.25 -14.65 -3.82
CA SER A 300 -12.18 -15.58 -4.19
C SER A 300 -12.07 -15.73 -5.70
N ILE A 301 -10.90 -16.11 -6.17
CA ILE A 301 -10.65 -16.46 -7.58
C ILE A 301 -10.06 -17.88 -7.64
N PRO A 302 -10.48 -18.71 -8.64
CA PRO A 302 -9.93 -20.03 -8.79
C PRO A 302 -8.46 -19.99 -9.19
N MET A 303 -7.71 -20.93 -8.66
CA MET A 303 -6.32 -21.20 -9.02
C MET A 303 -6.16 -22.71 -9.23
N ARG A 304 -5.48 -23.10 -10.28
CA ARG A 304 -5.11 -24.49 -10.55
C ARG A 304 -3.60 -24.66 -10.48
N LEU A 305 -3.17 -25.64 -9.73
CA LEU A 305 -1.79 -26.04 -9.61
C LEU A 305 -1.59 -27.37 -10.32
N VAL A 306 -0.50 -27.49 -11.09
CA VAL A 306 -0.15 -28.72 -11.81
C VAL A 306 1.27 -29.11 -11.46
N VAL A 307 1.42 -30.13 -10.63
CA VAL A 307 2.73 -30.68 -10.30
C VAL A 307 3.20 -31.52 -11.49
N ALA A 308 4.35 -31.16 -12.07
CA ALA A 308 4.92 -31.93 -13.18
C ALA A 308 5.22 -33.37 -12.75
N ALA A 309 5.08 -34.33 -13.69
CA ALA A 309 5.27 -35.74 -13.40
C ALA A 309 6.69 -36.09 -12.86
N ASP A 310 7.70 -35.33 -13.29
CA ASP A 310 9.07 -35.43 -12.81
C ASP A 310 9.34 -34.66 -11.52
N LYS A 311 8.30 -33.96 -10.97
CA LYS A 311 8.33 -33.13 -9.75
C LYS A 311 9.40 -32.04 -9.75
N LYS A 312 9.76 -31.52 -10.93
CA LYS A 312 10.77 -30.45 -11.07
C LYS A 312 10.16 -29.08 -11.26
N SER A 313 8.86 -28.99 -11.55
CA SER A 313 8.17 -27.70 -11.72
C SER A 313 6.72 -27.78 -11.28
N LEU A 314 6.16 -26.61 -10.97
CA LEU A 314 4.77 -26.37 -10.66
C LEU A 314 4.18 -25.44 -11.71
N GLY A 315 3.19 -25.92 -12.46
CA GLY A 315 2.34 -25.07 -13.28
C GLY A 315 1.30 -24.38 -12.41
N ILE A 316 1.02 -23.10 -12.66
CA ILE A 316 0.02 -22.30 -11.96
C ILE A 316 -0.85 -21.60 -12.98
N ASP A 317 -2.16 -21.89 -12.96
CA ASP A 317 -3.18 -21.23 -13.77
C ASP A 317 -4.01 -20.32 -12.87
N VAL A 318 -4.00 -19.03 -13.09
CA VAL A 318 -4.76 -18.06 -12.30
C VAL A 318 -5.09 -16.81 -13.11
N SER A 319 -6.30 -16.30 -13.01
CA SER A 319 -6.75 -15.06 -13.71
C SER A 319 -6.47 -15.05 -15.22
N GLY A 320 -6.48 -16.24 -15.86
CA GLY A 320 -6.19 -16.39 -17.29
C GLY A 320 -4.70 -16.35 -17.66
N GLN A 321 -3.81 -16.33 -16.67
CA GLN A 321 -2.36 -16.44 -16.83
C GLN A 321 -1.92 -17.88 -16.55
N HIS A 322 -0.88 -18.32 -17.26
CA HIS A 322 -0.22 -19.62 -17.04
C HIS A 322 1.26 -19.37 -16.80
N LEU A 323 1.78 -19.86 -15.67
CA LEU A 323 3.18 -19.78 -15.32
C LEU A 323 3.69 -21.13 -14.83
N SER A 324 5.01 -21.35 -14.92
CA SER A 324 5.67 -22.54 -14.43
C SER A 324 6.89 -22.14 -13.60
N LEU A 325 6.98 -22.65 -12.38
CA LEU A 325 8.06 -22.35 -11.44
C LEU A 325 8.78 -23.64 -11.04
N LYS A 326 10.10 -23.55 -10.88
CA LYS A 326 10.91 -24.57 -10.21
C LYS A 326 11.06 -24.23 -8.72
N PRO A 327 11.32 -25.21 -7.86
CA PRO A 327 11.72 -24.94 -6.49
C PRO A 327 12.88 -23.93 -6.44
N GLY A 328 12.71 -22.90 -5.63
CA GLY A 328 13.69 -21.83 -5.55
C GLY A 328 13.43 -20.64 -6.51
N GLU A 329 12.41 -20.64 -7.36
CA GLU A 329 12.12 -19.56 -8.29
C GLU A 329 11.00 -18.65 -7.81
N TRP A 330 11.15 -17.33 -8.07
CA TRP A 330 10.10 -16.33 -8.01
C TRP A 330 9.44 -16.18 -9.38
N SER A 331 8.13 -15.93 -9.39
CA SER A 331 7.48 -15.39 -10.60
C SER A 331 7.85 -13.91 -10.82
N ASP A 332 7.55 -13.39 -12.00
CA ASP A 332 7.38 -11.98 -12.22
C ASP A 332 6.13 -11.47 -11.48
N TRP A 333 5.75 -10.21 -11.71
CA TRP A 333 4.49 -9.68 -11.22
C TRP A 333 3.31 -10.35 -11.93
N GLU A 334 2.48 -11.06 -11.16
CA GLU A 334 1.24 -11.64 -11.63
C GLU A 334 0.06 -10.71 -11.32
N ARG A 335 -0.90 -10.66 -12.22
CA ARG A 335 -2.11 -9.83 -12.06
C ARG A 335 -3.29 -10.68 -11.65
N PHE A 336 -3.96 -10.24 -10.60
CA PHE A 336 -5.14 -10.90 -10.03
C PHE A 336 -6.37 -10.04 -10.28
N VAL A 337 -7.47 -10.65 -10.76
CA VAL A 337 -8.71 -9.95 -11.04
C VAL A 337 -9.83 -10.53 -10.19
N PHE A 338 -10.29 -9.76 -9.21
CA PHE A 338 -11.36 -10.13 -8.27
C PHE A 338 -12.70 -9.52 -8.71
N PRO A 339 -13.62 -10.30 -9.30
CA PRO A 339 -14.90 -9.79 -9.80
C PRO A 339 -15.95 -9.75 -8.68
N PHE A 340 -16.30 -8.57 -8.20
CA PHE A 340 -17.47 -8.40 -7.32
C PHE A 340 -18.79 -8.67 -8.07
N ASN A 341 -18.81 -8.30 -9.35
CA ASN A 341 -19.86 -8.62 -10.31
C ASN A 341 -19.36 -8.40 -11.76
N SER A 342 -20.26 -8.37 -12.74
CA SER A 342 -19.90 -8.18 -14.15
C SER A 342 -19.28 -6.81 -14.47
N ILE A 343 -19.51 -5.79 -13.65
CA ILE A 343 -19.06 -4.41 -13.88
C ILE A 343 -17.89 -4.05 -12.94
N ILE A 344 -18.00 -4.38 -11.66
CA ILE A 344 -17.04 -4.01 -10.64
C ILE A 344 -16.04 -5.14 -10.45
N LYS A 345 -14.78 -4.84 -10.78
CA LYS A 345 -13.64 -5.74 -10.61
C LYS A 345 -12.54 -4.98 -9.89
N LEU A 346 -11.89 -5.63 -8.96
CA LEU A 346 -10.70 -5.11 -8.29
C LEU A 346 -9.49 -5.84 -8.84
N LYS A 347 -8.45 -5.09 -9.22
CA LYS A 347 -7.23 -5.66 -9.80
C LYS A 347 -6.08 -5.46 -8.83
N GLY A 348 -5.26 -6.48 -8.68
CA GLY A 348 -4.08 -6.47 -7.86
C GLY A 348 -2.91 -7.14 -8.52
N ILE A 349 -1.73 -6.96 -7.92
CA ILE A 349 -0.48 -7.58 -8.32
C ILE A 349 0.13 -8.32 -7.13
N GLY A 350 0.86 -9.39 -7.40
CA GLY A 350 1.60 -10.17 -6.41
C GLY A 350 2.62 -11.07 -7.10
N ARG A 351 3.47 -11.74 -6.32
CA ARG A 351 4.51 -12.65 -6.83
C ARG A 351 4.45 -13.98 -6.12
N PHE A 352 4.52 -15.05 -6.87
CA PHE A 352 4.70 -16.40 -6.32
C PHE A 352 6.17 -16.70 -6.07
N ARG A 353 6.43 -17.52 -5.05
CA ARG A 353 7.73 -18.14 -4.76
C ARG A 353 7.49 -19.61 -4.47
N LEU A 354 7.98 -20.49 -5.36
CA LEU A 354 7.92 -21.92 -5.09
C LEU A 354 9.04 -22.30 -4.14
N LEU A 355 8.70 -22.74 -2.94
CA LEU A 355 9.65 -23.12 -1.91
C LEU A 355 10.10 -24.57 -2.08
N SER A 356 9.14 -25.50 -2.25
CA SER A 356 9.41 -26.93 -2.46
C SER A 356 8.27 -27.63 -3.20
N LEU A 357 8.58 -28.81 -3.73
CA LEU A 357 7.61 -29.78 -4.28
C LEU A 357 7.68 -31.12 -3.55
N GLU A 358 8.78 -31.39 -2.87
CA GLU A 358 9.01 -32.60 -2.07
C GLU A 358 9.63 -32.21 -0.72
N PRO A 359 9.26 -32.90 0.38
CA PRO A 359 8.20 -33.93 0.45
C PRO A 359 6.80 -33.37 0.25
N GLU A 360 6.59 -32.06 0.52
CA GLU A 360 5.32 -31.35 0.34
C GLU A 360 5.47 -30.21 -0.67
N VAL A 361 4.36 -29.89 -1.33
CA VAL A 361 4.22 -28.62 -2.04
C VAL A 361 4.17 -27.49 -1.02
N ARG A 362 5.06 -26.52 -1.19
CA ARG A 362 5.07 -25.27 -0.41
C ARG A 362 5.21 -24.10 -1.37
N LEU A 363 4.14 -23.37 -1.54
CA LEU A 363 4.05 -22.23 -2.43
C LEU A 363 3.67 -20.99 -1.63
N TYR A 364 4.52 -19.98 -1.69
CA TYR A 364 4.27 -18.67 -1.14
C TYR A 364 3.71 -17.73 -2.23
N LEU A 365 2.76 -16.87 -1.86
CA LEU A 365 2.33 -15.74 -2.65
C LEU A 365 2.42 -14.48 -1.77
N SER A 366 3.13 -13.47 -2.26
CA SER A 366 3.22 -12.18 -1.58
C SER A 366 1.84 -11.59 -1.29
N PRO A 367 1.70 -10.64 -0.36
CA PRO A 367 0.48 -9.85 -0.27
C PRO A 367 0.06 -9.36 -1.65
N ILE A 368 -1.24 -9.41 -1.93
CA ILE A 368 -1.77 -8.90 -3.20
C ILE A 368 -2.02 -7.41 -3.01
N GLU A 369 -1.27 -6.62 -3.72
CA GLU A 369 -1.28 -5.17 -3.67
C GLU A 369 -2.16 -4.58 -4.78
N PHE A 370 -2.50 -3.29 -4.70
CA PHE A 370 -3.19 -2.63 -5.80
C PHE A 370 -2.33 -2.61 -7.07
N ASP A 371 -2.94 -2.94 -8.22
CA ASP A 371 -2.29 -2.77 -9.51
C ASP A 371 -2.15 -1.28 -9.84
N PRO A 372 -0.94 -0.70 -9.90
CA PRO A 372 -0.76 0.73 -10.11
C PRO A 372 -1.20 1.21 -11.49
N GLU A 373 -1.30 0.33 -12.48
CA GLU A 373 -1.87 0.63 -13.80
C GLU A 373 -3.41 0.65 -13.78
N ASN A 374 -4.03 0.02 -12.78
CA ASN A 374 -5.47 -0.20 -12.72
C ASN A 374 -6.05 0.11 -11.34
N LEU A 375 -5.61 1.20 -10.72
CA LEU A 375 -6.16 1.63 -9.42
C LEU A 375 -7.68 1.83 -9.52
N PRO A 376 -8.44 1.37 -8.52
CA PRO A 376 -9.86 1.71 -8.43
C PRO A 376 -10.02 3.23 -8.33
N PRO A 377 -11.00 3.85 -9.01
CA PRO A 377 -11.21 5.31 -8.97
C PRO A 377 -11.49 5.89 -7.58
N ILE A 378 -11.61 5.03 -6.59
CA ILE A 378 -11.95 5.37 -5.20
C ILE A 378 -10.74 5.37 -4.26
N ILE A 379 -9.58 4.98 -4.77
CA ILE A 379 -8.34 4.87 -3.99
C ILE A 379 -7.24 5.65 -4.70
N ASP A 380 -6.73 6.66 -4.02
CA ASP A 380 -5.54 7.36 -4.44
C ASP A 380 -4.38 6.96 -3.54
N ILE A 381 -3.29 6.50 -4.16
CA ILE A 381 -2.02 6.23 -3.47
C ILE A 381 -0.97 7.30 -3.80
N THR A 382 -1.30 8.22 -4.70
CA THR A 382 -0.44 9.35 -5.07
C THR A 382 -1.21 10.66 -5.09
N THR A 383 -0.50 11.74 -4.92
CA THR A 383 -0.97 13.09 -5.27
C THR A 383 0.07 13.78 -6.14
N PRO A 384 -0.31 14.33 -7.33
CA PRO A 384 -1.64 14.18 -7.96
C PRO A 384 -1.93 12.71 -8.37
N PRO A 385 -3.20 12.33 -8.55
CA PRO A 385 -3.55 10.93 -8.89
C PRO A 385 -2.84 10.39 -10.14
N ARG A 386 -2.57 11.24 -11.12
CA ARG A 386 -1.83 10.85 -12.35
C ARG A 386 -0.38 10.42 -12.09
N PHE A 387 0.20 10.78 -10.94
CA PHE A 387 1.61 10.51 -10.65
C PHE A 387 1.91 9.01 -10.59
N VAL A 388 0.95 8.18 -10.12
CA VAL A 388 1.12 6.72 -10.13
C VAL A 388 1.33 6.18 -11.54
N HIS A 389 0.58 6.67 -12.52
CA HIS A 389 0.73 6.24 -13.91
C HIS A 389 2.07 6.70 -14.51
N GLN A 390 2.50 7.93 -14.21
CA GLN A 390 3.83 8.41 -14.63
C GLN A 390 4.96 7.55 -14.06
N MET A 391 4.83 7.13 -12.80
CA MET A 391 5.78 6.21 -12.18
C MET A 391 5.76 4.84 -12.85
N THR A 392 4.58 4.30 -13.12
CA THR A 392 4.43 2.96 -13.71
C THR A 392 4.92 2.92 -15.15
N ASP A 393 4.60 3.95 -15.96
CA ASP A 393 5.06 4.09 -17.34
C ASP A 393 6.59 4.13 -17.40
N ARG A 394 7.21 4.72 -16.39
CA ARG A 394 8.66 4.92 -16.36
C ARG A 394 9.43 3.76 -15.72
N PHE A 395 8.94 3.25 -14.62
CA PHE A 395 9.66 2.28 -13.78
C PHE A 395 9.08 0.87 -13.84
N GLY A 396 7.96 0.67 -14.55
CA GLY A 396 7.21 -0.56 -14.55
C GLY A 396 6.47 -0.77 -13.21
N LEU A 397 6.01 -2.00 -12.96
CA LEU A 397 5.31 -2.34 -11.74
C LEU A 397 6.23 -2.23 -10.52
N PHE A 398 5.67 -1.74 -9.42
CA PHE A 398 6.33 -1.57 -8.13
C PHE A 398 5.35 -1.88 -7.00
N LYS A 399 5.85 -2.13 -5.79
CA LYS A 399 5.03 -2.34 -4.59
C LYS A 399 4.24 -1.09 -4.27
N THR A 400 2.93 -1.20 -4.16
CA THR A 400 2.02 -0.09 -3.87
C THR A 400 1.60 -0.03 -2.41
N MET A 401 1.80 -1.11 -1.68
CA MET A 401 1.52 -1.22 -0.26
C MET A 401 2.55 -0.47 0.57
N GLY A 402 2.12 0.12 1.69
CA GLY A 402 3.00 0.89 2.58
C GLY A 402 3.92 0.04 3.45
N TRP A 403 3.58 -1.22 3.70
CA TRP A 403 4.43 -2.23 4.34
C TRP A 403 5.00 -3.13 3.26
N GLN A 404 6.09 -2.71 2.62
CA GLN A 404 6.59 -3.31 1.40
C GLN A 404 7.21 -4.70 1.60
N ILE A 405 7.91 -4.92 2.71
CA ILE A 405 8.68 -6.14 2.98
C ILE A 405 7.89 -7.02 3.95
N ASP A 406 7.59 -8.24 3.53
CA ASP A 406 6.80 -9.18 4.30
C ASP A 406 7.59 -9.80 5.46
N THR A 407 7.34 -9.30 6.67
CA THR A 407 7.87 -9.85 7.91
C THR A 407 6.95 -10.93 8.52
N TRP A 408 5.66 -10.94 8.15
CA TRP A 408 4.68 -11.84 8.72
C TRP A 408 4.95 -13.30 8.35
N SER A 409 5.31 -13.56 7.09
CA SER A 409 5.62 -14.91 6.63
C SER A 409 6.84 -15.48 7.29
N MET A 410 7.88 -14.68 7.52
CA MET A 410 9.06 -15.13 8.22
C MET A 410 8.80 -15.38 9.72
N ASP A 411 8.07 -14.49 10.37
CA ASP A 411 7.69 -14.61 11.79
C ASP A 411 6.79 -15.85 12.04
N SER A 412 5.90 -16.15 11.10
CA SER A 412 5.03 -17.33 11.15
C SER A 412 5.73 -18.62 10.74
N GLY A 413 6.95 -18.56 10.20
CA GLY A 413 7.73 -19.71 9.73
C GLY A 413 7.27 -20.28 8.38
N THR A 414 6.48 -19.52 7.61
CA THR A 414 6.03 -19.93 6.27
C THR A 414 7.08 -19.69 5.19
N ILE A 415 8.00 -18.75 5.39
CA ILE A 415 9.18 -18.58 4.54
C ILE A 415 10.48 -18.62 5.37
N PRO A 416 11.59 -19.11 4.81
CA PRO A 416 12.88 -19.07 5.46
C PRO A 416 13.59 -17.72 5.27
N GLU A 417 14.68 -17.50 6.02
CA GLU A 417 15.47 -16.27 6.05
C GLU A 417 15.99 -15.85 4.67
N GLU A 418 16.44 -16.80 3.85
CA GLU A 418 16.92 -16.52 2.50
C GLU A 418 15.84 -15.91 1.61
N VAL A 419 14.59 -16.41 1.68
CA VAL A 419 13.48 -15.91 0.87
C VAL A 419 13.06 -14.51 1.33
N PHE A 420 13.08 -14.26 2.63
CA PHE A 420 12.89 -12.92 3.18
C PHE A 420 13.96 -11.94 2.65
N LEU A 421 15.24 -12.30 2.69
CA LEU A 421 16.33 -11.44 2.19
C LEU A 421 16.27 -11.26 0.66
N GLU A 422 15.78 -12.25 -0.09
CA GLU A 422 15.50 -12.10 -1.53
C GLU A 422 14.41 -11.05 -1.78
N ASP A 423 13.33 -11.02 -0.97
CA ASP A 423 12.28 -10.01 -1.08
C ASP A 423 12.80 -8.61 -0.68
N VAL A 424 13.60 -8.52 0.38
CA VAL A 424 14.31 -7.28 0.76
C VAL A 424 15.11 -6.74 -0.42
N LYS A 425 15.95 -7.60 -1.03
CA LYS A 425 16.78 -7.19 -2.16
C LYS A 425 15.95 -6.70 -3.36
N LYS A 426 14.91 -7.45 -3.74
CA LYS A 426 14.03 -7.06 -4.85
C LYS A 426 13.33 -5.73 -4.59
N THR A 427 12.94 -5.47 -3.35
CA THR A 427 12.30 -4.21 -2.94
C THR A 427 13.29 -3.06 -3.05
N VAL A 428 14.47 -3.20 -2.44
CA VAL A 428 15.53 -2.17 -2.48
C VAL A 428 15.99 -1.89 -3.91
N ASP A 429 16.19 -2.91 -4.75
CA ASP A 429 16.58 -2.73 -6.15
C ASP A 429 15.55 -1.87 -6.92
N LYS A 430 14.25 -2.06 -6.66
CA LYS A 430 13.19 -1.27 -7.29
C LYS A 430 13.15 0.16 -6.73
N ASP A 431 13.27 0.34 -5.43
CA ASP A 431 13.28 1.66 -4.81
C ASP A 431 14.50 2.48 -5.28
N LEU A 432 15.66 1.84 -5.45
CA LEU A 432 16.85 2.47 -6.05
C LEU A 432 16.63 2.87 -7.50
N GLN A 433 15.97 2.05 -8.31
CA GLN A 433 15.61 2.40 -9.67
C GLN A 433 14.75 3.68 -9.72
N ILE A 434 13.83 3.83 -8.76
CA ILE A 434 12.96 5.00 -8.64
C ILE A 434 13.77 6.22 -8.18
N LEU A 435 14.56 6.11 -7.11
CA LEU A 435 15.43 7.18 -6.61
C LEU A 435 16.39 7.68 -7.71
N ASP A 436 17.09 6.77 -8.36
CA ASP A 436 18.04 7.11 -9.45
C ASP A 436 17.36 7.86 -10.61
N GLY A 437 16.14 7.43 -10.94
CA GLY A 437 15.35 8.12 -11.95
C GLY A 437 15.05 9.56 -11.55
N PHE A 438 14.63 9.81 -10.32
CA PHE A 438 14.32 11.15 -9.83
C PHE A 438 15.56 12.02 -9.62
N LEU A 439 16.67 11.45 -9.16
CA LEU A 439 17.94 12.18 -9.10
C LEU A 439 18.38 12.65 -10.48
N LYS A 440 18.26 11.80 -11.51
CA LYS A 440 18.60 12.12 -12.90
C LYS A 440 17.73 13.24 -13.47
N ASP A 441 16.44 13.28 -13.14
CA ASP A 441 15.53 14.34 -13.61
C ASP A 441 15.97 15.71 -13.12
N GLY A 442 16.31 15.82 -11.85
CA GLY A 442 16.75 17.07 -11.25
C GLY A 442 15.70 18.20 -11.31
N ASP A 443 14.45 17.90 -11.65
CA ASP A 443 13.35 18.86 -11.83
C ASP A 443 12.60 19.18 -10.53
N TRP A 444 13.15 18.83 -9.40
CA TRP A 444 12.67 19.08 -8.04
C TRP A 444 13.59 20.09 -7.32
N ASP A 445 13.07 20.76 -6.31
CA ASP A 445 13.83 21.57 -5.35
C ASP A 445 14.08 20.80 -4.07
N VAL A 446 13.16 19.93 -3.68
CA VAL A 446 13.27 19.00 -2.55
C VAL A 446 12.83 17.61 -2.98
N LEU A 447 13.68 16.62 -2.75
CA LEU A 447 13.39 15.19 -2.93
C LEU A 447 13.50 14.49 -1.57
N VAL A 448 12.42 13.84 -1.15
CA VAL A 448 12.38 13.03 0.08
C VAL A 448 12.10 11.59 -0.32
N ASP A 449 12.98 10.68 0.05
CA ASP A 449 12.80 9.26 -0.21
C ASP A 449 12.99 8.45 1.07
N TYR A 450 12.18 7.41 1.26
CA TYR A 450 12.13 6.61 2.48
C TYR A 450 12.37 5.14 2.17
N PHE A 451 13.19 4.51 3.00
CA PHE A 451 13.57 3.10 2.94
C PHE A 451 13.26 2.39 4.25
N GLU A 452 12.43 1.34 4.20
CA GLU A 452 12.07 0.57 5.39
C GLU A 452 12.98 -0.64 5.67
N PHE A 453 13.83 -1.04 4.72
CA PHE A 453 14.52 -2.32 4.76
C PHE A 453 15.47 -2.47 5.96
N THR A 454 16.07 -1.38 6.44
CA THR A 454 16.97 -1.39 7.59
C THR A 454 16.24 -1.83 8.86
N ASP A 455 15.02 -1.34 9.07
CA ASP A 455 14.15 -1.76 10.16
C ASP A 455 13.72 -3.22 10.02
N ARG A 456 13.22 -3.59 8.82
CA ARG A 456 12.70 -4.94 8.58
C ARG A 456 13.76 -6.02 8.76
N VAL A 457 14.97 -5.78 8.27
CA VAL A 457 16.10 -6.71 8.47
C VAL A 457 16.45 -6.81 9.96
N GLN A 458 16.46 -5.70 10.69
CA GLN A 458 16.76 -5.75 12.12
C GLN A 458 15.66 -6.51 12.90
N HIS A 459 14.38 -6.29 12.61
CA HIS A 459 13.29 -7.05 13.24
C HIS A 459 13.46 -8.56 13.07
N MET A 460 13.85 -9.02 11.89
CA MET A 460 13.91 -10.45 11.59
C MET A 460 15.25 -11.09 11.97
N MET A 461 16.37 -10.34 11.91
CA MET A 461 17.72 -10.91 11.99
C MET A 461 18.45 -10.61 13.30
N PHE A 462 17.91 -9.78 14.21
CA PHE A 462 18.59 -9.45 15.47
C PHE A 462 18.86 -10.67 16.35
N ARG A 463 18.02 -11.71 16.24
CA ARG A 463 18.19 -12.99 16.91
C ARG A 463 19.47 -13.73 16.54
N PHE A 464 20.06 -13.42 15.39
CA PHE A 464 21.35 -13.97 14.95
C PHE A 464 22.54 -13.06 15.22
N PHE A 465 22.25 -11.79 15.50
CA PHE A 465 23.26 -10.79 15.79
C PHE A 465 23.61 -10.69 17.28
N ASP A 466 22.62 -10.82 18.18
CA ASP A 466 22.78 -10.71 19.63
C ASP A 466 22.89 -12.10 20.29
N PRO A 467 24.10 -12.51 20.80
CA PRO A 467 24.25 -13.79 21.48
C PRO A 467 23.39 -13.98 22.74
N LYS A 468 22.81 -12.91 23.27
CA LYS A 468 21.90 -12.95 24.44
C LYS A 468 20.43 -13.03 24.05
N HIS A 469 20.12 -13.02 22.76
CA HIS A 469 18.75 -13.15 22.30
C HIS A 469 18.20 -14.55 22.62
N PRO A 470 16.95 -14.72 23.11
CA PRO A 470 16.40 -16.03 23.48
C PRO A 470 16.36 -17.05 22.33
N LEU A 471 16.26 -16.59 21.09
CA LEU A 471 16.24 -17.42 19.88
C LEU A 471 17.59 -17.48 19.16
N TYR A 472 18.69 -17.08 19.83
CA TYR A 472 20.02 -17.17 19.25
C TYR A 472 20.48 -18.62 19.10
N THR A 473 21.04 -18.94 17.94
CA THR A 473 21.75 -20.19 17.71
C THR A 473 23.09 -19.91 17.04
N ALA A 474 24.13 -20.65 17.42
CA ALA A 474 25.46 -20.47 16.82
C ALA A 474 25.44 -20.76 15.30
N GLU A 475 24.68 -21.77 14.86
CA GLU A 475 24.50 -22.11 13.45
C GLU A 475 23.81 -20.96 12.68
N GLY A 476 22.69 -20.44 13.21
CA GLY A 476 22.00 -19.31 12.62
C GLY A 476 22.86 -18.05 12.57
N ALA A 477 23.65 -17.78 13.63
CA ALA A 477 24.59 -16.67 13.67
C ALA A 477 25.72 -16.81 12.64
N ALA A 478 26.24 -18.02 12.45
CA ALA A 478 27.26 -18.28 11.42
C ALA A 478 26.73 -18.00 10.01
N LYS A 479 25.45 -18.28 9.75
CA LYS A 479 24.83 -18.08 8.43
C LYS A 479 24.29 -16.65 8.24
N TRP A 480 23.65 -16.09 9.26
CA TRP A 480 22.86 -14.87 9.15
C TRP A 480 23.31 -13.70 10.03
N GLY A 481 24.29 -13.91 10.90
CA GLY A 481 24.78 -12.88 11.85
C GLY A 481 25.31 -11.61 11.19
N GLY A 482 25.71 -11.69 9.92
CA GLY A 482 26.14 -10.53 9.11
C GLY A 482 25.00 -9.74 8.47
N SER A 483 23.75 -10.18 8.52
CA SER A 483 22.64 -9.57 7.77
C SER A 483 22.38 -8.12 8.16
N ILE A 484 22.46 -7.77 9.44
CA ILE A 484 22.24 -6.40 9.91
C ILE A 484 23.35 -5.48 9.40
N LEU A 485 24.63 -5.90 9.52
CA LEU A 485 25.72 -5.13 8.94
C LEU A 485 25.57 -4.99 7.42
N GLY A 486 25.14 -6.04 6.73
CA GLY A 486 24.85 -6.00 5.30
C GLY A 486 23.79 -4.98 4.92
N ALA A 487 22.72 -4.85 5.72
CA ALA A 487 21.69 -3.83 5.52
C ALA A 487 22.27 -2.41 5.69
N TYR A 488 23.10 -2.19 6.70
CA TYR A 488 23.78 -0.89 6.90
C TYR A 488 24.76 -0.58 5.76
N GLN A 489 25.48 -1.57 5.25
CA GLN A 489 26.36 -1.41 4.09
C GLN A 489 25.56 -1.10 2.82
N GLN A 490 24.39 -1.71 2.63
CA GLN A 490 23.49 -1.35 1.55
C GLN A 490 22.99 0.10 1.68
N MET A 491 22.62 0.53 2.88
CA MET A 491 22.30 1.94 3.17
C MET A 491 23.48 2.88 2.84
N ASP A 492 24.70 2.53 3.27
CA ASP A 492 25.91 3.29 2.99
C ASP A 492 26.17 3.42 1.48
N GLN A 493 25.94 2.35 0.73
CA GLN A 493 26.04 2.36 -0.73
C GLN A 493 24.99 3.28 -1.37
N ILE A 494 23.75 3.27 -0.89
CA ILE A 494 22.68 4.17 -1.36
C ILE A 494 23.08 5.63 -1.14
N VAL A 495 23.65 5.93 0.03
CA VAL A 495 24.15 7.29 0.34
C VAL A 495 25.29 7.68 -0.62
N GLY A 496 26.26 6.79 -0.85
CA GLY A 496 27.36 7.02 -1.78
C GLY A 496 26.90 7.27 -3.21
N ASP A 497 25.98 6.45 -3.70
CA ASP A 497 25.39 6.58 -5.03
C ASP A 497 24.59 7.89 -5.17
N THR A 498 23.86 8.27 -4.15
CA THR A 498 23.13 9.55 -4.11
C THR A 498 24.09 10.74 -4.16
N MET A 499 25.15 10.71 -3.36
CA MET A 499 26.19 11.76 -3.38
C MET A 499 26.86 11.91 -4.77
N ALA A 500 27.01 10.80 -5.49
CA ALA A 500 27.60 10.80 -6.83
C ALA A 500 26.63 11.29 -7.92
N LYS A 501 25.33 11.07 -7.78
CA LYS A 501 24.29 11.33 -8.78
C LYS A 501 23.53 12.64 -8.58
N MET A 502 23.47 13.16 -7.35
CA MET A 502 22.75 14.41 -7.06
C MET A 502 23.38 15.61 -7.77
N PRO A 503 22.60 16.61 -8.20
CA PRO A 503 23.11 17.82 -8.82
C PRO A 503 24.14 18.54 -7.93
N PRO A 504 25.18 19.17 -8.49
CA PRO A 504 26.16 19.94 -7.72
C PRO A 504 25.51 21.01 -6.85
N GLY A 505 26.00 21.20 -5.62
CA GLY A 505 25.46 22.18 -4.66
C GLY A 505 24.17 21.73 -3.96
N THR A 506 23.74 20.48 -4.15
CA THR A 506 22.62 19.90 -3.41
C THR A 506 23.03 19.55 -1.98
N ASN A 507 22.21 19.92 -1.01
CA ASN A 507 22.35 19.44 0.37
C ASN A 507 21.79 18.02 0.48
N LEU A 508 22.43 17.18 1.28
CA LEU A 508 21.98 15.83 1.58
C LEU A 508 21.75 15.65 3.08
N PHE A 509 20.54 15.22 3.45
CA PHE A 509 20.20 14.81 4.81
C PHE A 509 19.94 13.31 4.85
N ILE A 510 20.56 12.62 5.80
CA ILE A 510 20.24 11.23 6.15
C ILE A 510 19.60 11.26 7.53
N VAL A 511 18.42 10.66 7.66
CA VAL A 511 17.65 10.68 8.91
C VAL A 511 17.05 9.31 9.20
N SER A 512 17.01 8.95 10.48
CA SER A 512 16.24 7.81 10.99
C SER A 512 15.30 8.26 12.09
N ASP A 513 14.19 7.62 12.20
CA ASP A 513 13.10 7.91 13.13
C ASP A 513 13.33 7.35 14.53
N HIS A 514 13.97 6.21 14.64
CA HIS A 514 14.40 5.57 15.89
C HIS A 514 15.62 4.68 15.67
N GLY A 515 16.23 4.23 16.76
CA GLY A 515 17.26 3.20 16.75
C GLY A 515 16.68 1.80 16.83
N PHE A 516 17.51 0.83 17.13
CA PHE A 516 17.12 -0.57 17.27
C PHE A 516 17.83 -1.26 18.41
N ALA A 517 17.14 -2.18 19.08
CA ALA A 517 17.71 -2.98 20.16
C ALA A 517 17.14 -4.40 20.12
N SER A 518 17.88 -5.34 20.71
CA SER A 518 17.45 -6.73 20.81
C SER A 518 16.15 -6.85 21.63
N PHE A 519 15.12 -7.38 21.02
CA PHE A 519 13.85 -7.67 21.69
C PHE A 519 13.93 -9.03 22.39
N ARG A 520 14.05 -9.04 23.69
CA ARG A 520 14.29 -10.27 24.47
C ARG A 520 13.10 -10.75 25.26
N ARG A 521 12.23 -9.83 25.69
CA ARG A 521 11.06 -10.12 26.54
C ARG A 521 9.95 -9.12 26.29
N SER A 522 8.73 -9.60 26.30
CA SER A 522 7.53 -8.77 26.34
C SER A 522 6.79 -8.98 27.65
N MET A 523 6.06 -7.98 28.11
CA MET A 523 5.12 -8.09 29.21
C MET A 523 3.71 -7.94 28.66
N ASN A 524 2.92 -9.00 28.75
CA ASN A 524 1.51 -8.92 28.44
C ASN A 524 0.75 -8.31 29.62
N TYR A 525 0.51 -7.00 29.55
CA TYR A 525 -0.20 -6.27 30.61
C TYR A 525 -1.62 -6.78 30.84
N ASN A 526 -2.31 -7.21 29.79
CA ASN A 526 -3.67 -7.74 29.90
C ASN A 526 -3.68 -9.04 30.71
N THR A 527 -2.75 -9.95 30.45
CA THR A 527 -2.55 -11.16 31.25
C THR A 527 -2.23 -10.82 32.71
N TRP A 528 -1.38 -9.82 32.93
CA TRP A 528 -1.02 -9.37 34.27
C TRP A 528 -2.25 -8.79 35.00
N LEU A 529 -3.05 -7.92 34.33
CA LEU A 529 -4.26 -7.34 34.88
C LEU A 529 -5.29 -8.42 35.25
N ALA A 530 -5.47 -9.41 34.36
CA ALA A 530 -6.39 -10.52 34.62
C ALA A 530 -5.92 -11.40 35.79
N LYS A 531 -4.64 -11.78 35.83
CA LYS A 531 -4.06 -12.57 36.93
C LYS A 531 -4.09 -11.87 38.28
N ASN A 532 -4.07 -10.55 38.32
CA ASN A 532 -4.09 -9.75 39.53
C ASN A 532 -5.49 -9.21 39.90
N GLY A 533 -6.55 -9.62 39.19
CA GLY A 533 -7.93 -9.28 39.49
C GLY A 533 -8.38 -7.86 39.14
N PHE A 534 -7.55 -7.11 38.38
CA PHE A 534 -7.93 -5.80 37.86
C PHE A 534 -8.81 -5.91 36.60
N MET A 535 -8.65 -6.98 35.84
CA MET A 535 -9.43 -7.27 34.65
C MET A 535 -10.24 -8.55 34.85
N VAL A 536 -11.54 -8.48 34.64
CA VAL A 536 -12.46 -9.62 34.75
C VAL A 536 -12.85 -10.07 33.35
N LEU A 537 -12.69 -11.37 33.08
CA LEU A 537 -13.07 -11.98 31.81
C LEU A 537 -14.45 -12.63 31.92
N THR A 538 -15.22 -12.59 30.84
CA THR A 538 -16.53 -13.23 30.71
C THR A 538 -16.39 -14.65 30.17
N GLY A 539 -17.22 -15.60 30.64
CA GLY A 539 -17.34 -16.96 30.11
C GLY A 539 -16.57 -18.05 30.84
N GLU A 540 -16.99 -19.29 30.65
CA GLU A 540 -16.36 -20.49 31.26
C GLU A 540 -15.02 -20.87 30.63
N ASP A 541 -14.74 -20.40 29.43
CA ASP A 541 -13.51 -20.69 28.67
C ASP A 541 -12.24 -20.09 29.31
N THR A 542 -12.41 -19.09 30.19
CA THR A 542 -11.29 -18.46 30.91
C THR A 542 -10.53 -19.41 31.84
N LYS A 543 -11.12 -20.55 32.20
CA LYS A 543 -10.48 -21.57 33.03
C LYS A 543 -9.70 -22.64 32.24
N ARG A 544 -9.89 -22.72 30.93
CA ARG A 544 -9.37 -23.80 30.07
C ARG A 544 -8.31 -23.40 29.08
N LYS A 545 -8.21 -22.12 28.74
CA LYS A 545 -7.22 -21.63 27.76
C LYS A 545 -6.09 -20.89 28.47
N ASN A 546 -4.90 -21.04 27.92
CA ASN A 546 -3.80 -20.18 28.30
C ASN A 546 -4.24 -18.72 28.02
N LEU A 547 -4.14 -17.83 29.01
CA LEU A 547 -4.55 -16.43 28.85
C LEU A 547 -3.82 -15.75 27.66
N GLU A 548 -2.64 -16.23 27.30
CA GLU A 548 -1.86 -15.76 26.18
C GLU A 548 -2.57 -16.01 24.84
N ASP A 549 -3.22 -17.17 24.67
CA ASP A 549 -3.96 -17.50 23.43
C ASP A 549 -5.18 -16.58 23.22
N LEU A 550 -5.81 -16.15 24.31
CA LEU A 550 -6.94 -15.23 24.27
C LEU A 550 -6.55 -13.82 23.78
N PHE A 551 -5.33 -13.40 24.10
CA PHE A 551 -4.82 -12.07 23.75
C PHE A 551 -4.21 -12.03 22.35
N ASP A 552 -3.65 -13.14 21.88
CA ASP A 552 -3.07 -13.26 20.54
C ASP A 552 -4.13 -13.34 19.42
N GLN A 553 -5.34 -13.80 19.71
CA GLN A 553 -6.40 -13.98 18.70
C GLN A 553 -7.29 -12.75 18.48
N GLY A 554 -7.06 -11.62 19.17
CA GLY A 554 -7.86 -10.40 19.03
C GLY A 554 -9.27 -10.48 19.66
N ASP A 555 -9.69 -11.64 20.19
CA ASP A 555 -10.97 -11.86 20.85
C ASP A 555 -11.04 -11.32 22.28
N PHE A 556 -9.94 -10.76 22.72
CA PHE A 556 -9.78 -10.19 24.05
C PHE A 556 -10.90 -9.21 24.45
N PHE A 557 -11.24 -8.26 23.55
CA PHE A 557 -12.20 -7.20 23.85
C PHE A 557 -13.65 -7.71 24.02
N VAL A 558 -13.98 -8.84 23.38
CA VAL A 558 -15.29 -9.48 23.48
C VAL A 558 -15.44 -10.24 24.81
N ASN A 559 -14.31 -10.66 25.37
CA ASN A 559 -14.27 -11.50 26.56
C ASN A 559 -13.99 -10.74 27.87
N VAL A 560 -13.94 -9.40 27.85
CA VAL A 560 -13.77 -8.59 29.06
C VAL A 560 -15.13 -8.15 29.61
N ASP A 561 -15.38 -8.43 30.91
CA ASP A 561 -16.48 -7.82 31.65
C ASP A 561 -16.08 -6.41 32.07
N TRP A 562 -16.41 -5.44 31.23
CA TRP A 562 -16.07 -4.03 31.45
C TRP A 562 -16.78 -3.44 32.67
N GLY A 563 -17.90 -4.03 33.15
CA GLY A 563 -18.59 -3.59 34.34
C GLY A 563 -17.87 -3.97 35.63
N LYS A 564 -17.02 -5.02 35.60
CA LYS A 564 -16.28 -5.53 36.77
C LYS A 564 -14.77 -5.25 36.69
N THR A 565 -14.26 -4.83 35.52
CA THR A 565 -12.85 -4.46 35.32
C THR A 565 -12.58 -3.09 35.95
N ARG A 566 -11.48 -2.98 36.71
CA ARG A 566 -11.12 -1.80 37.52
C ARG A 566 -10.04 -0.95 36.81
#